data_07ab0172257163900eeba1a7a65c20c1
#
_entry.id   07ab0172257163900eeba1a7a65c20c1
#
_cell.length_a   1.000
_cell.length_b   1.000
_cell.length_c   1.000
_cell.angle_alpha   90.00
_cell.angle_beta   90.00
_cell.angle_gamma   90.00
#
_symmetry.space_group_name_H-M   'P 1'
#
loop_
_entity.id
_entity.type
_entity.pdbx_description
1 polymer ?
#
loop_
_entity_poly.entity_id
_entity_poly.type
_entity_poly.pdbx_seq_one_letter_code
_entity_poly.pdbx_strand_id
1 'polypeptide(L)'
;MMTLTVIGSGSSGNCYILQDQKEALVIEAGLPLDQRVKEALSWNVGKISALIVSHKHDDHAKFAWQYAEAGFTVLASKDTIANCHLSGIQCVREIQGGTWYGVGGFKVLPFPLRHFNTDGTPCPNFGFLIHHPECGRVCFFTDCESFTRERMTDDGLRFTPYDFPNVSHWLMECNYDDAIINRSKRIPDFVKDRIKHSHMSLRNTISVARRIDLSQTREILLVHISDGNADDRKFVRAMRAATGKRCYAAHPGLKIDFTIK
;
A
#
# COMPACT_ATOMS: atom_id res chain seq x y z
N MET A 1 4.77 10.22 -18.96
CA MET A 1 5.73 9.66 -17.98
C MET A 1 5.02 9.50 -16.65
N MET A 2 4.92 8.29 -16.17
CA MET A 2 4.26 7.95 -14.91
C MET A 2 5.29 7.98 -13.76
N THR A 3 4.98 8.69 -12.68
CA THR A 3 5.87 8.84 -11.52
C THR A 3 5.15 8.42 -10.25
N LEU A 4 5.83 7.65 -9.40
CA LEU A 4 5.39 7.44 -8.01
C LEU A 4 6.11 8.44 -7.11
N THR A 5 5.35 9.19 -6.31
CA THR A 5 5.87 10.10 -5.27
C THR A 5 5.42 9.61 -3.89
N VAL A 6 6.36 9.45 -2.97
CA VAL A 6 6.08 9.11 -1.56
C VAL A 6 5.89 10.40 -0.77
N ILE A 7 4.72 10.61 -0.21
CA ILE A 7 4.42 11.74 0.69
C ILE A 7 4.75 11.35 2.13
N GLY A 8 4.44 10.11 2.50
CA GLY A 8 4.79 9.49 3.76
C GLY A 8 4.63 7.99 3.70
N SER A 9 5.38 7.28 4.55
CA SER A 9 5.35 5.82 4.65
C SER A 9 5.76 5.40 6.06
N GLY A 10 4.90 4.66 6.76
CA GLY A 10 5.09 4.19 8.12
C GLY A 10 3.95 4.59 9.06
N SER A 11 4.07 4.29 10.36
CA SER A 11 3.03 4.47 11.37
C SER A 11 2.65 5.94 11.65
N SER A 12 3.41 6.91 11.15
CA SER A 12 3.07 8.33 11.22
C SER A 12 2.10 8.78 10.11
N GLY A 13 1.88 7.94 9.11
CA GLY A 13 0.94 8.15 8.01
C GLY A 13 1.49 7.74 6.66
N ASN A 14 0.67 6.99 5.94
CA ASN A 14 0.97 6.49 4.61
C ASN A 14 0.21 7.32 3.57
N CYS A 15 0.92 7.77 2.53
CA CYS A 15 0.34 8.45 1.38
C CYS A 15 1.30 8.40 0.21
N TYR A 16 0.84 7.87 -0.91
CA TYR A 16 1.62 7.75 -2.14
C TYR A 16 0.82 8.31 -3.31
N ILE A 17 1.48 8.91 -4.28
CA ILE A 17 0.83 9.48 -5.47
C ILE A 17 1.43 8.86 -6.71
N LEU A 18 0.64 8.08 -7.44
CA LEU A 18 0.97 7.55 -8.75
C LEU A 18 0.36 8.46 -9.81
N GLN A 19 1.18 9.16 -10.60
CA GLN A 19 0.70 10.23 -11.46
C GLN A 19 1.46 10.37 -12.75
N ASP A 20 0.77 10.87 -13.77
CA ASP A 20 1.36 11.46 -14.96
C ASP A 20 1.02 12.97 -15.06
N GLN A 21 1.11 13.54 -16.26
CA GLN A 21 0.76 14.95 -16.49
C GLN A 21 -0.76 15.21 -16.41
N LYS A 22 -1.58 14.20 -16.70
CA LYS A 22 -3.03 14.34 -16.90
C LYS A 22 -3.83 13.91 -15.67
N GLU A 23 -3.38 12.84 -15.00
CA GLU A 23 -4.14 12.23 -13.93
C GLU A 23 -3.25 11.69 -12.81
N ALA A 24 -3.86 11.45 -11.64
CA ALA A 24 -3.21 10.95 -10.46
C ALA A 24 -4.12 9.99 -9.69
N LEU A 25 -3.54 8.89 -9.19
CA LEU A 25 -4.15 8.01 -8.20
C LEU A 25 -3.44 8.23 -6.87
N VAL A 26 -4.19 8.60 -5.84
CA VAL A 26 -3.68 8.67 -4.47
C VAL A 26 -3.90 7.32 -3.81
N ILE A 27 -2.87 6.78 -3.17
CA ILE A 27 -2.89 5.51 -2.45
C ILE A 27 -2.66 5.86 -0.99
N GLU A 28 -3.61 5.54 -0.14
CA GLU A 28 -3.67 5.87 1.29
C GLU A 28 -3.84 7.38 1.60
N ALA A 29 -4.52 7.65 2.69
CA ALA A 29 -4.79 8.99 3.22
C ALA A 29 -4.48 9.09 4.74
N GLY A 30 -3.41 8.45 5.21
CA GLY A 30 -2.89 8.63 6.56
C GLY A 30 -2.27 10.01 6.78
N LEU A 31 -2.06 10.77 5.71
CA LEU A 31 -1.62 12.16 5.74
C LEU A 31 -2.68 13.09 5.13
N PRO A 32 -2.78 14.35 5.61
CA PRO A 32 -3.79 15.28 5.13
C PRO A 32 -3.55 15.73 3.68
N LEU A 33 -4.62 16.20 3.04
CA LEU A 33 -4.58 16.86 1.73
C LEU A 33 -3.98 18.27 1.87
N ASP A 34 -2.75 18.35 2.36
CA ASP A 34 -2.02 19.57 2.68
C ASP A 34 -1.09 20.04 1.54
N GLN A 35 -0.24 20.99 1.88
CA GLN A 35 0.74 21.56 0.95
C GLN A 35 1.65 20.49 0.32
N ARG A 36 2.08 19.45 1.04
CA ARG A 36 2.97 18.40 0.53
C ARG A 36 2.31 17.63 -0.62
N VAL A 37 1.04 17.26 -0.45
CA VAL A 37 0.26 16.58 -1.49
C VAL A 37 0.05 17.54 -2.68
N LYS A 38 -0.31 18.80 -2.43
CA LYS A 38 -0.54 19.80 -3.48
C LYS A 38 0.74 20.09 -4.28
N GLU A 39 1.88 20.23 -3.62
CA GLU A 39 3.19 20.40 -4.27
C GLU A 39 3.59 19.19 -5.11
N ALA A 40 3.37 17.97 -4.59
CA ALA A 40 3.63 16.74 -5.34
C ALA A 40 2.79 16.66 -6.63
N LEU A 41 1.57 17.19 -6.61
CA LEU A 41 0.67 17.32 -7.75
C LEU A 41 0.93 18.58 -8.61
N SER A 42 2.01 19.34 -8.33
CA SER A 42 2.31 20.62 -8.97
C SER A 42 1.14 21.59 -8.88
N TRP A 43 0.44 21.63 -7.73
CA TRP A 43 -0.75 22.43 -7.43
C TRP A 43 -1.98 22.13 -8.30
N ASN A 44 -1.91 21.15 -9.18
CA ASN A 44 -3.05 20.69 -9.99
C ASN A 44 -3.76 19.52 -9.30
N VAL A 45 -4.47 19.80 -8.20
CA VAL A 45 -5.24 18.79 -7.46
C VAL A 45 -6.41 18.23 -8.28
N GLY A 46 -6.92 18.99 -9.25
CA GLY A 46 -8.02 18.56 -10.12
C GLY A 46 -7.69 17.33 -10.98
N LYS A 47 -6.43 16.96 -11.10
CA LYS A 47 -6.04 15.72 -11.79
C LYS A 47 -6.16 14.44 -10.95
N ILE A 48 -6.55 14.53 -9.67
CA ILE A 48 -6.81 13.36 -8.83
C ILE A 48 -8.03 12.62 -9.39
N SER A 49 -7.82 11.45 -9.99
CA SER A 49 -8.87 10.56 -10.48
C SER A 49 -9.57 9.83 -9.33
N ALA A 50 -8.81 9.43 -8.31
CA ALA A 50 -9.34 8.82 -7.10
C ALA A 50 -8.31 8.74 -5.97
N LEU A 51 -8.83 8.53 -4.75
CA LEU A 51 -8.13 7.99 -3.59
C LEU A 51 -8.54 6.53 -3.43
N ILE A 52 -7.59 5.63 -3.17
CA ILE A 52 -7.83 4.26 -2.73
C ILE A 52 -7.30 4.05 -1.31
N VAL A 53 -8.07 3.41 -0.45
CA VAL A 53 -7.74 3.20 0.96
C VAL A 53 -7.80 1.72 1.29
N SER A 54 -6.71 1.17 1.85
CA SER A 54 -6.59 -0.24 2.17
C SER A 54 -7.51 -0.65 3.33
N HIS A 55 -7.46 0.08 4.45
CA HIS A 55 -8.24 -0.20 5.65
C HIS A 55 -8.40 1.05 6.54
N LYS A 56 -9.14 0.92 7.63
CA LYS A 56 -9.61 2.04 8.46
C LYS A 56 -8.61 2.64 9.46
N HIS A 57 -7.43 2.03 9.68
CA HIS A 57 -6.50 2.55 10.68
C HIS A 57 -6.02 3.95 10.34
N ASP A 58 -5.75 4.74 11.38
CA ASP A 58 -5.46 6.18 11.27
C ASP A 58 -4.30 6.50 10.31
N ASP A 59 -3.25 5.72 10.34
CA ASP A 59 -2.08 5.90 9.49
C ASP A 59 -2.32 5.53 8.02
N HIS A 60 -3.55 5.07 7.66
CA HIS A 60 -3.99 4.77 6.30
C HIS A 60 -5.21 5.60 5.86
N ALA A 61 -6.16 5.89 6.77
CA ALA A 61 -7.46 6.43 6.40
C ALA A 61 -7.83 7.76 7.08
N LYS A 62 -7.06 8.23 8.06
CA LYS A 62 -7.40 9.37 8.93
C LYS A 62 -7.92 10.61 8.20
N PHE A 63 -7.39 10.89 7.02
CA PHE A 63 -7.72 12.07 6.25
C PHE A 63 -8.49 11.77 4.95
N ALA A 64 -9.01 10.55 4.78
CA ALA A 64 -9.77 10.17 3.58
C ALA A 64 -11.01 11.05 3.37
N TRP A 65 -11.65 11.51 4.46
CA TRP A 65 -12.77 12.42 4.43
C TRP A 65 -12.46 13.76 3.74
N GLN A 66 -11.21 14.26 3.84
CA GLN A 66 -10.83 15.53 3.17
C GLN A 66 -10.89 15.41 1.64
N TYR A 67 -10.51 14.23 1.10
CA TYR A 67 -10.61 13.95 -0.32
C TYR A 67 -12.08 13.82 -0.76
N ALA A 68 -12.90 13.15 0.04
CA ALA A 68 -14.32 12.98 -0.23
C ALA A 68 -15.07 14.33 -0.18
N GLU A 69 -14.81 15.18 0.83
CA GLU A 69 -15.40 16.53 0.93
C GLU A 69 -14.92 17.47 -0.20
N ALA A 70 -13.70 17.26 -0.70
CA ALA A 70 -13.20 17.99 -1.88
C ALA A 70 -13.80 17.48 -3.20
N GLY A 71 -14.69 16.46 -3.17
CA GLY A 71 -15.38 15.90 -4.33
C GLY A 71 -14.60 14.83 -5.11
N PHE A 72 -13.45 14.38 -4.60
CA PHE A 72 -12.69 13.32 -5.25
C PHE A 72 -13.31 11.95 -4.98
N THR A 73 -13.29 11.07 -5.99
CA THR A 73 -13.72 9.68 -5.80
C THR A 73 -12.85 8.99 -4.75
N VAL A 74 -13.49 8.37 -3.75
CA VAL A 74 -12.81 7.56 -2.72
C VAL A 74 -13.28 6.12 -2.86
N LEU A 75 -12.34 5.18 -3.04
CA LEU A 75 -12.59 3.75 -3.07
C LEU A 75 -12.13 3.14 -1.74
N ALA A 76 -13.06 2.57 -0.99
CA ALA A 76 -12.77 1.99 0.32
C ALA A 76 -13.71 0.81 0.64
N SER A 77 -13.30 -0.06 1.59
CA SER A 77 -14.16 -1.13 2.10
C SER A 77 -15.37 -0.56 2.85
N LYS A 78 -16.44 -1.35 2.98
CA LYS A 78 -17.61 -0.99 3.80
C LYS A 78 -17.21 -0.63 5.24
N ASP A 79 -16.27 -1.38 5.83
CA ASP A 79 -15.77 -1.13 7.18
C ASP A 79 -15.03 0.21 7.27
N THR A 80 -14.19 0.53 6.30
CA THR A 80 -13.48 1.82 6.23
C THR A 80 -14.45 2.98 6.06
N ILE A 81 -15.44 2.84 5.17
CA ILE A 81 -16.48 3.86 4.96
C ILE A 81 -17.24 4.16 6.26
N ALA A 82 -17.63 3.12 6.99
CA ALA A 82 -18.39 3.27 8.24
C ALA A 82 -17.58 3.93 9.37
N ASN A 83 -16.25 3.71 9.40
CA ASN A 83 -15.41 4.15 10.53
C ASN A 83 -14.60 5.43 10.26
N CYS A 84 -14.51 5.90 9.00
CA CYS A 84 -13.65 7.03 8.62
C CYS A 84 -14.43 8.26 8.13
N HIS A 85 -15.66 8.47 8.61
CA HIS A 85 -16.52 9.62 8.27
C HIS A 85 -16.79 9.76 6.76
N LEU A 86 -16.91 8.61 6.04
CA LEU A 86 -17.15 8.60 4.59
C LEU A 86 -18.61 8.26 4.24
N SER A 87 -19.42 7.88 5.21
CA SER A 87 -20.81 7.45 4.99
C SER A 87 -21.68 8.58 4.44
N GLY A 88 -22.47 8.26 3.40
CA GLY A 88 -23.42 9.21 2.80
C GLY A 88 -22.81 10.23 1.84
N ILE A 89 -21.50 10.22 1.62
CA ILE A 89 -20.84 11.13 0.67
C ILE A 89 -20.92 10.52 -0.74
N GLN A 90 -21.48 11.27 -1.70
CA GLN A 90 -21.82 10.77 -3.05
C GLN A 90 -20.63 10.25 -3.86
N CYS A 91 -19.42 10.82 -3.69
CA CYS A 91 -18.21 10.41 -4.41
C CYS A 91 -17.52 9.20 -3.77
N VAL A 92 -18.00 8.69 -2.63
CA VAL A 92 -17.46 7.51 -1.97
C VAL A 92 -18.09 6.26 -2.57
N ARG A 93 -17.26 5.29 -2.94
CA ARG A 93 -17.69 4.02 -3.52
C ARG A 93 -17.16 2.86 -2.69
N GLU A 94 -18.08 1.99 -2.26
CA GLU A 94 -17.71 0.72 -1.65
C GLU A 94 -17.03 -0.19 -2.67
N ILE A 95 -15.92 -0.81 -2.27
CA ILE A 95 -15.19 -1.79 -3.08
C ILE A 95 -15.20 -3.17 -2.42
N GLN A 96 -15.13 -4.19 -3.26
CA GLN A 96 -15.08 -5.60 -2.86
C GLN A 96 -13.89 -6.28 -3.52
N GLY A 97 -13.30 -7.24 -2.81
CA GLY A 97 -12.18 -8.03 -3.33
C GLY A 97 -12.56 -8.78 -4.62
N GLY A 98 -11.64 -8.83 -5.57
CA GLY A 98 -11.82 -9.54 -6.83
C GLY A 98 -12.58 -8.78 -7.93
N THR A 99 -13.06 -7.57 -7.67
CA THR A 99 -13.79 -6.76 -8.66
C THR A 99 -12.91 -5.61 -9.17
N TRP A 100 -12.85 -5.42 -10.48
CA TRP A 100 -12.15 -4.30 -11.10
C TRP A 100 -12.96 -3.00 -11.06
N TYR A 101 -12.33 -1.93 -10.60
CA TYR A 101 -12.89 -0.58 -10.56
C TYR A 101 -12.10 0.35 -11.48
N GLY A 102 -12.82 1.04 -12.40
CA GLY A 102 -12.24 2.06 -13.27
C GLY A 102 -12.32 3.46 -12.65
N VAL A 103 -11.21 4.21 -12.63
CA VAL A 103 -11.14 5.60 -12.17
C VAL A 103 -10.12 6.36 -13.04
N GLY A 104 -10.60 7.30 -13.88
CA GLY A 104 -9.76 7.87 -14.92
C GLY A 104 -9.19 6.78 -15.84
N GLY A 105 -7.91 6.85 -16.17
CA GLY A 105 -7.18 5.81 -16.92
C GLY A 105 -6.75 4.62 -16.07
N PHE A 106 -6.91 4.69 -14.73
CA PHE A 106 -6.55 3.61 -13.83
C PHE A 106 -7.64 2.54 -13.73
N LYS A 107 -7.20 1.28 -13.60
CA LYS A 107 -8.04 0.15 -13.18
C LYS A 107 -7.48 -0.40 -11.89
N VAL A 108 -8.31 -0.60 -10.87
CA VAL A 108 -7.92 -1.05 -9.53
C VAL A 108 -8.66 -2.33 -9.20
N LEU A 109 -7.93 -3.37 -8.83
CA LEU A 109 -8.44 -4.64 -8.33
C LEU A 109 -8.05 -4.79 -6.86
N PRO A 110 -8.97 -4.63 -5.91
CA PRO A 110 -8.72 -4.94 -4.51
C PRO A 110 -8.58 -6.45 -4.32
N PHE A 111 -7.66 -6.87 -3.46
CA PHE A 111 -7.56 -8.25 -3.01
C PHE A 111 -7.43 -8.31 -1.48
N PRO A 112 -8.10 -9.25 -0.81
CA PRO A 112 -8.18 -9.26 0.65
C PRO A 112 -6.83 -9.63 1.28
N LEU A 113 -6.50 -8.92 2.35
CA LEU A 113 -5.34 -9.17 3.22
C LEU A 113 -5.80 -9.52 4.63
N ARG A 114 -5.01 -10.31 5.33
CA ARG A 114 -5.26 -10.62 6.74
C ARG A 114 -4.66 -9.53 7.61
N HIS A 115 -5.51 -8.84 8.34
CA HIS A 115 -5.11 -7.81 9.30
C HIS A 115 -6.02 -7.83 10.54
N PHE A 116 -5.55 -7.23 11.63
CA PHE A 116 -6.26 -7.22 12.90
C PHE A 116 -6.22 -5.83 13.54
N ASN A 117 -7.30 -5.52 14.26
CA ASN A 117 -7.36 -4.39 15.15
C ASN A 117 -6.44 -4.61 16.39
N THR A 118 -6.21 -3.56 17.15
CA THR A 118 -5.37 -3.63 18.38
C THR A 118 -5.93 -4.55 19.46
N ASP A 119 -7.24 -4.82 19.44
CA ASP A 119 -7.95 -5.74 20.34
C ASP A 119 -7.94 -7.19 19.83
N GLY A 120 -7.27 -7.47 18.70
CA GLY A 120 -7.18 -8.79 18.08
C GLY A 120 -8.39 -9.17 17.22
N THR A 121 -9.38 -8.32 17.07
CA THR A 121 -10.50 -8.58 16.15
C THR A 121 -10.08 -8.40 14.69
N PRO A 122 -10.66 -9.13 13.72
CA PRO A 122 -10.34 -8.96 12.31
C PRO A 122 -10.60 -7.53 11.83
N CYS A 123 -9.65 -6.99 11.06
CA CYS A 123 -9.77 -5.71 10.36
C CYS A 123 -9.79 -5.97 8.86
N PRO A 124 -10.89 -5.68 8.14
CA PRO A 124 -10.92 -5.77 6.69
C PRO A 124 -9.84 -4.91 6.07
N ASN A 125 -8.92 -5.53 5.32
CA ASN A 125 -7.79 -4.87 4.69
C ASN A 125 -7.66 -5.35 3.24
N PHE A 126 -7.36 -4.43 2.32
CA PHE A 126 -7.11 -4.72 0.91
C PHE A 126 -5.68 -4.36 0.49
N GLY A 127 -5.05 -5.25 -0.27
CA GLY A 127 -4.03 -4.87 -1.22
C GLY A 127 -4.68 -4.46 -2.56
N PHE A 128 -3.92 -3.84 -3.43
CA PHE A 128 -4.41 -3.36 -4.73
C PHE A 128 -3.49 -3.79 -5.87
N LEU A 129 -4.08 -4.43 -6.90
CA LEU A 129 -3.44 -4.51 -8.20
C LEU A 129 -3.97 -3.35 -9.04
N ILE A 130 -3.08 -2.43 -9.39
CA ILE A 130 -3.39 -1.22 -10.14
C ILE A 130 -2.85 -1.41 -11.56
N HIS A 131 -3.63 -1.06 -12.57
CA HIS A 131 -3.18 -1.07 -13.96
C HIS A 131 -3.39 0.31 -14.59
N HIS A 132 -2.37 0.78 -15.29
CA HIS A 132 -2.44 1.96 -16.14
C HIS A 132 -1.53 1.76 -17.38
N PRO A 133 -1.92 2.21 -18.59
CA PRO A 133 -1.12 2.00 -19.81
C PRO A 133 0.32 2.52 -19.73
N GLU A 134 0.56 3.62 -19.01
CA GLU A 134 1.89 4.23 -18.87
C GLU A 134 2.84 3.45 -17.95
N CYS A 135 2.33 2.75 -16.92
CA CYS A 135 3.17 2.04 -15.94
C CYS A 135 2.91 0.53 -15.87
N GLY A 136 2.01 -0.01 -16.69
CA GLY A 136 1.65 -1.42 -16.62
C GLY A 136 0.92 -1.76 -15.33
N ARG A 137 1.36 -2.82 -14.64
CA ARG A 137 0.76 -3.28 -13.39
C ARG A 137 1.61 -2.88 -12.20
N VAL A 138 0.98 -2.26 -11.22
CA VAL A 138 1.56 -1.91 -9.91
C VAL A 138 0.81 -2.70 -8.85
N CYS A 139 1.52 -3.46 -8.02
CA CYS A 139 0.92 -4.17 -6.89
C CYS A 139 1.32 -3.49 -5.59
N PHE A 140 0.33 -3.08 -4.79
CA PHE A 140 0.50 -2.47 -3.47
C PHE A 140 -0.10 -3.38 -2.41
N PHE A 141 0.63 -3.61 -1.32
CA PHE A 141 0.11 -4.24 -0.12
C PHE A 141 0.88 -3.79 1.13
N THR A 142 0.14 -3.66 2.22
CA THR A 142 0.62 -3.24 3.53
C THR A 142 -0.21 -3.87 4.63
N ASP A 143 0.31 -3.86 5.86
CA ASP A 143 -0.38 -4.31 7.06
C ASP A 143 -0.91 -5.74 6.94
N CYS A 144 0.02 -6.67 6.69
CA CYS A 144 -0.26 -8.08 6.66
C CYS A 144 0.95 -8.88 7.16
N GLU A 145 0.71 -9.96 7.91
CA GLU A 145 1.79 -10.81 8.42
C GLU A 145 2.48 -11.58 7.29
N SER A 146 1.67 -12.18 6.42
CA SER A 146 2.12 -13.02 5.31
C SER A 146 0.96 -13.34 4.37
N PHE A 147 1.29 -13.89 3.19
CA PHE A 147 0.32 -14.46 2.26
C PHE A 147 0.28 -15.97 2.41
N THR A 148 -0.90 -16.51 2.72
CA THR A 148 -1.15 -17.95 2.66
C THR A 148 -1.81 -18.30 1.33
N ARG A 149 -1.38 -19.42 0.71
CA ARG A 149 -2.01 -19.91 -0.54
C ARG A 149 -3.45 -20.40 -0.34
N GLU A 150 -3.92 -20.51 0.89
CA GLU A 150 -5.14 -21.23 1.24
C GLU A 150 -6.39 -20.35 1.38
N ARG A 151 -6.33 -19.07 1.02
CA ARG A 151 -7.53 -18.23 1.13
C ARG A 151 -8.29 -18.21 -0.18
N MET A 152 -9.43 -18.91 -0.12
CA MET A 152 -10.55 -18.68 -1.01
C MET A 152 -11.36 -17.51 -0.46
N THR A 153 -11.80 -16.58 -1.29
CA THR A 153 -12.96 -15.76 -1.01
C THR A 153 -14.19 -16.67 -0.91
N ASP A 154 -15.29 -16.20 -0.31
CA ASP A 154 -16.53 -17.01 -0.16
C ASP A 154 -17.06 -17.50 -1.52
N ASP A 155 -16.67 -16.85 -2.62
CA ASP A 155 -16.96 -17.20 -4.01
C ASP A 155 -15.88 -18.06 -4.69
N GLY A 156 -14.88 -18.55 -3.95
CA GLY A 156 -13.86 -19.49 -4.44
C GLY A 156 -12.70 -18.87 -5.22
N LEU A 157 -12.62 -17.54 -5.34
CA LEU A 157 -11.54 -16.86 -6.03
C LEU A 157 -10.33 -16.65 -5.13
N ARG A 158 -9.15 -17.00 -5.62
CA ARG A 158 -7.86 -16.74 -4.95
C ARG A 158 -7.20 -15.54 -5.58
N PHE A 159 -7.10 -14.45 -4.83
CA PHE A 159 -6.34 -13.29 -5.24
C PHE A 159 -5.25 -13.02 -4.21
N THR A 160 -4.07 -13.54 -4.47
CA THR A 160 -2.86 -13.26 -3.70
C THR A 160 -1.81 -12.67 -4.64
N PRO A 161 -0.80 -11.97 -4.14
CA PRO A 161 0.31 -11.51 -4.97
C PRO A 161 0.98 -12.61 -5.80
N TYR A 162 0.86 -13.88 -5.39
CA TYR A 162 1.40 -15.03 -6.13
C TYR A 162 0.65 -15.31 -7.45
N ASP A 163 -0.57 -14.79 -7.60
CA ASP A 163 -1.44 -15.06 -8.74
C ASP A 163 -1.36 -13.96 -9.81
N PHE A 164 -0.62 -12.87 -9.55
CA PHE A 164 -0.55 -11.73 -10.46
C PHE A 164 0.65 -11.81 -11.40
N PRO A 165 0.44 -12.14 -12.69
CA PRO A 165 1.50 -12.15 -13.68
C PRO A 165 1.84 -10.74 -14.15
N ASN A 166 3.05 -10.56 -14.67
CA ASN A 166 3.48 -9.34 -15.37
C ASN A 166 3.35 -8.05 -14.54
N VAL A 167 3.64 -8.10 -13.24
CA VAL A 167 3.68 -6.91 -12.39
C VAL A 167 4.97 -6.16 -12.65
N SER A 168 4.83 -4.90 -13.08
CA SER A 168 5.97 -4.03 -13.43
C SER A 168 6.61 -3.40 -12.19
N HIS A 169 5.80 -3.06 -11.19
CA HIS A 169 6.25 -2.38 -9.97
C HIS A 169 5.56 -2.95 -8.73
N TRP A 170 6.34 -3.16 -7.67
CA TRP A 170 5.84 -3.65 -6.41
C TRP A 170 6.05 -2.63 -5.30
N LEU A 171 4.99 -2.33 -4.56
CA LEU A 171 5.01 -1.61 -3.29
C LEU A 171 4.70 -2.63 -2.21
N MET A 172 5.72 -3.11 -1.51
CA MET A 172 5.63 -4.22 -0.57
C MET A 172 5.90 -3.75 0.84
N GLU A 173 5.06 -4.11 1.79
CA GLU A 173 5.39 -3.92 3.18
C GLU A 173 6.71 -4.61 3.55
N CYS A 174 7.52 -3.90 4.33
CA CYS A 174 8.70 -4.44 4.98
C CYS A 174 8.94 -3.68 6.29
N ASN A 175 8.14 -4.01 7.32
CA ASN A 175 8.01 -3.18 8.51
C ASN A 175 9.19 -3.31 9.49
N TYR A 176 9.64 -4.54 9.79
CA TYR A 176 10.60 -4.75 10.85
C TYR A 176 11.65 -5.82 10.53
N ASP A 177 12.76 -5.79 11.31
CA ASP A 177 13.79 -6.83 11.36
C ASP A 177 13.62 -7.69 12.62
N ASP A 178 13.53 -9.01 12.46
CA ASP A 178 13.39 -9.95 13.58
C ASP A 178 14.48 -9.78 14.64
N ALA A 179 15.72 -9.50 14.23
CA ALA A 179 16.83 -9.34 15.18
C ALA A 179 16.75 -8.00 15.93
N ILE A 180 16.28 -6.93 15.28
CA ILE A 180 16.13 -5.61 15.90
C ILE A 180 14.99 -5.63 16.92
N ILE A 181 13.79 -6.10 16.51
CA ILE A 181 12.62 -6.10 17.39
C ILE A 181 12.82 -7.02 18.60
N ASN A 182 13.43 -8.19 18.42
CA ASN A 182 13.67 -9.14 19.52
C ASN A 182 14.68 -8.61 20.54
N ARG A 183 15.66 -7.80 20.13
CA ARG A 183 16.65 -7.19 21.02
C ARG A 183 16.14 -5.92 21.71
N SER A 184 15.07 -5.32 21.23
CA SER A 184 14.53 -4.09 21.79
C SER A 184 14.04 -4.31 23.21
N LYS A 185 14.61 -3.58 24.17
CA LYS A 185 14.17 -3.51 25.56
C LYS A 185 13.13 -2.40 25.80
N ARG A 186 12.87 -1.57 24.79
CA ARG A 186 11.93 -0.45 24.86
C ARG A 186 10.51 -0.84 24.54
N ILE A 187 10.32 -1.95 23.83
CA ILE A 187 9.02 -2.44 23.36
C ILE A 187 8.60 -3.62 24.24
N PRO A 188 7.45 -3.55 24.93
CA PRO A 188 6.91 -4.67 25.69
C PRO A 188 6.65 -5.88 24.77
N ASP A 189 6.75 -7.10 25.31
CA ASP A 189 6.64 -8.32 24.50
C ASP A 189 5.28 -8.46 23.83
N PHE A 190 4.18 -8.10 24.49
CA PHE A 190 2.86 -8.11 23.86
C PHE A 190 2.73 -7.16 22.65
N VAL A 191 3.48 -6.05 22.65
CA VAL A 191 3.54 -5.13 21.50
C VAL A 191 4.39 -5.73 20.37
N LYS A 192 5.51 -6.41 20.71
CA LYS A 192 6.31 -7.13 19.72
C LYS A 192 5.50 -8.22 19.03
N ASP A 193 4.73 -8.99 19.80
CA ASP A 193 3.88 -10.06 19.27
C ASP A 193 2.80 -9.47 18.36
N ARG A 194 2.16 -8.38 18.76
CA ARG A 194 1.21 -7.65 17.90
C ARG A 194 1.84 -7.22 16.58
N ILE A 195 3.03 -6.59 16.62
CA ILE A 195 3.73 -6.16 15.40
C ILE A 195 3.98 -7.36 14.47
N LYS A 196 4.43 -8.49 15.01
CA LYS A 196 4.72 -9.69 14.22
C LYS A 196 3.47 -10.31 13.57
N HIS A 197 2.31 -10.17 14.18
CA HIS A 197 1.03 -10.67 13.63
C HIS A 197 0.32 -9.67 12.71
N SER A 198 0.71 -8.39 12.75
CA SER A 198 0.09 -7.34 11.95
C SER A 198 0.92 -6.91 10.75
N HIS A 199 2.24 -7.17 10.76
CA HIS A 199 3.16 -6.62 9.77
C HIS A 199 4.16 -7.65 9.23
N MET A 200 4.72 -7.38 8.07
CA MET A 200 5.74 -8.22 7.43
C MET A 200 7.14 -7.90 7.95
N SER A 201 7.84 -8.93 8.41
CA SER A 201 9.29 -8.85 8.62
C SER A 201 10.05 -8.82 7.30
N LEU A 202 11.29 -8.33 7.31
CA LEU A 202 12.21 -8.45 6.17
C LEU A 202 12.28 -9.89 5.63
N ARG A 203 12.32 -10.89 6.53
CA ARG A 203 12.35 -12.32 6.15
C ARG A 203 11.09 -12.71 5.40
N ASN A 204 9.91 -12.31 5.87
CA ASN A 204 8.63 -12.63 5.23
C ASN A 204 8.52 -11.92 3.87
N THR A 205 8.90 -10.65 3.77
CA THR A 205 8.92 -9.90 2.52
C THR A 205 9.83 -10.56 1.47
N ILE A 206 11.04 -10.99 1.86
CA ILE A 206 11.94 -11.74 0.98
C ILE A 206 11.33 -13.08 0.56
N SER A 207 10.67 -13.79 1.48
CA SER A 207 10.00 -15.06 1.17
C SER A 207 8.88 -14.87 0.13
N VAL A 208 8.10 -13.80 0.24
CA VAL A 208 7.09 -13.43 -0.76
C VAL A 208 7.76 -13.10 -2.09
N ALA A 209 8.76 -12.20 -2.09
CA ALA A 209 9.45 -11.76 -3.30
C ALA A 209 10.09 -12.91 -4.10
N ARG A 210 10.51 -13.97 -3.44
CA ARG A 210 11.06 -15.17 -4.10
C ARG A 210 10.02 -16.08 -4.75
N ARG A 211 8.74 -15.90 -4.44
CA ARG A 211 7.64 -16.77 -4.90
C ARG A 211 6.69 -16.11 -5.88
N ILE A 212 6.72 -14.80 -6.01
CA ILE A 212 5.95 -14.04 -7.00
C ILE A 212 6.65 -14.02 -8.36
N ASP A 213 5.91 -13.72 -9.41
CA ASP A 213 6.49 -13.51 -10.74
C ASP A 213 7.16 -12.13 -10.84
N LEU A 214 8.48 -12.11 -10.83
CA LEU A 214 9.29 -10.91 -11.01
C LEU A 214 9.81 -10.72 -12.44
N SER A 215 9.39 -11.55 -13.41
CA SER A 215 9.94 -11.54 -14.78
C SER A 215 9.87 -10.15 -15.43
N GLN A 216 8.75 -9.46 -15.28
CA GLN A 216 8.51 -8.12 -15.83
C GLN A 216 8.75 -6.98 -14.81
N THR A 217 9.20 -7.32 -13.61
CA THR A 217 9.41 -6.34 -12.54
C THR A 217 10.63 -5.47 -12.79
N ARG A 218 10.44 -4.17 -12.73
CA ARG A 218 11.46 -3.13 -12.85
C ARG A 218 11.97 -2.67 -11.49
N GLU A 219 11.03 -2.29 -10.61
CA GLU A 219 11.35 -1.77 -9.27
C GLU A 219 10.50 -2.43 -8.19
N ILE A 220 11.09 -2.51 -7.01
CA ILE A 220 10.45 -2.87 -5.76
C ILE A 220 10.64 -1.71 -4.79
N LEU A 221 9.55 -1.15 -4.28
CA LEU A 221 9.54 -0.15 -3.21
C LEU A 221 9.10 -0.83 -1.92
N LEU A 222 9.96 -0.79 -0.91
CA LEU A 222 9.64 -1.25 0.43
C LEU A 222 8.89 -0.14 1.16
N VAL A 223 7.66 -0.42 1.59
CA VAL A 223 6.76 0.54 2.23
C VAL A 223 6.50 0.17 3.68
N HIS A 224 5.92 1.10 4.43
CA HIS A 224 5.51 0.92 5.83
C HIS A 224 6.66 0.46 6.74
N ILE A 225 7.85 1.04 6.55
CA ILE A 225 9.05 0.70 7.31
C ILE A 225 8.97 1.36 8.69
N SER A 226 9.22 0.60 9.75
CA SER A 226 9.20 1.09 11.13
C SER A 226 10.44 1.91 11.45
N ASP A 227 10.27 3.12 11.98
CA ASP A 227 11.39 4.00 12.38
C ASP A 227 12.30 3.39 13.46
N GLY A 228 11.75 2.52 14.32
CA GLY A 228 12.49 1.97 15.47
C GLY A 228 12.91 0.51 15.35
N ASN A 229 12.35 -0.24 14.40
CA ASN A 229 12.51 -1.70 14.29
C ASN A 229 13.10 -2.15 12.95
N ALA A 230 13.62 -1.22 12.16
CA ALA A 230 14.11 -1.48 10.81
C ALA A 230 15.48 -0.81 10.56
N ASP A 231 16.15 -1.26 9.51
CA ASP A 231 17.33 -0.64 8.91
C ASP A 231 17.11 -0.62 7.38
N ASP A 232 16.73 0.53 6.86
CA ASP A 232 16.38 0.73 5.44
C ASP A 232 17.50 0.27 4.51
N ARG A 233 18.74 0.58 4.84
CA ARG A 233 19.91 0.22 4.02
C ARG A 233 20.10 -1.30 3.99
N LYS A 234 19.92 -1.96 5.14
CA LYS A 234 19.93 -3.42 5.24
C LYS A 234 18.81 -4.04 4.41
N PHE A 235 17.59 -3.50 4.54
CA PHE A 235 16.41 -3.99 3.84
C PHE A 235 16.59 -3.92 2.32
N VAL A 236 16.99 -2.77 1.80
CA VAL A 236 17.25 -2.58 0.36
C VAL A 236 18.34 -3.52 -0.15
N ARG A 237 19.47 -3.67 0.58
CA ARG A 237 20.55 -4.60 0.20
C ARG A 237 20.07 -6.04 0.16
N ALA A 238 19.32 -6.48 1.19
CA ALA A 238 18.82 -7.84 1.29
C ALA A 238 17.81 -8.16 0.18
N MET A 239 16.89 -7.23 -0.11
CA MET A 239 15.93 -7.39 -1.20
C MET A 239 16.60 -7.42 -2.58
N ARG A 240 17.56 -6.55 -2.84
CA ARG A 240 18.37 -6.59 -4.08
C ARG A 240 19.09 -7.92 -4.25
N ALA A 241 19.74 -8.39 -3.20
CA ALA A 241 20.43 -9.69 -3.22
C ALA A 241 19.47 -10.86 -3.45
N ALA A 242 18.26 -10.80 -2.89
CA ALA A 242 17.27 -11.87 -3.01
C ALA A 242 16.56 -11.92 -4.36
N THR A 243 16.40 -10.78 -5.04
CA THR A 243 15.53 -10.63 -6.22
C THR A 243 16.28 -10.25 -7.51
N GLY A 244 17.47 -9.68 -7.41
CA GLY A 244 18.18 -9.08 -8.54
C GLY A 244 17.53 -7.81 -9.11
N LYS A 245 16.48 -7.27 -8.44
CA LYS A 245 15.73 -6.11 -8.92
C LYS A 245 16.21 -4.80 -8.27
N ARG A 246 15.89 -3.66 -8.90
CA ARG A 246 16.07 -2.37 -8.26
C ARG A 246 15.13 -2.28 -7.07
N CYS A 247 15.67 -1.96 -5.90
CA CYS A 247 14.89 -1.83 -4.67
C CYS A 247 15.16 -0.49 -4.00
N TYR A 248 14.11 0.09 -3.43
CA TYR A 248 14.13 1.35 -2.71
C TYR A 248 13.41 1.18 -1.37
N ALA A 249 13.80 1.97 -0.37
CA ALA A 249 13.03 2.17 0.85
C ALA A 249 12.19 3.44 0.70
N ALA A 250 10.92 3.37 1.03
CA ALA A 250 10.03 4.52 0.97
C ALA A 250 10.40 5.54 2.05
N HIS A 251 10.58 6.78 1.65
CA HIS A 251 10.75 7.92 2.55
C HIS A 251 10.08 9.16 1.94
N PRO A 252 9.65 10.13 2.75
CA PRO A 252 9.04 11.36 2.25
C PRO A 252 9.90 12.06 1.20
N GLY A 253 9.29 12.45 0.09
CA GLY A 253 9.94 13.13 -1.02
C GLY A 253 10.59 12.22 -2.08
N LEU A 254 10.66 10.90 -1.85
CA LEU A 254 11.15 9.96 -2.87
C LEU A 254 10.26 10.00 -4.12
N LYS A 255 10.88 10.12 -5.28
CA LYS A 255 10.20 10.02 -6.59
C LYS A 255 10.85 8.95 -7.43
N ILE A 256 10.05 8.07 -8.04
CA ILE A 256 10.52 6.96 -8.88
C ILE A 256 9.76 7.01 -10.22
N ASP A 257 10.49 6.87 -11.33
CA ASP A 257 9.88 6.72 -12.65
C ASP A 257 9.31 5.31 -12.81
N PHE A 258 7.99 5.23 -12.94
CA PHE A 258 7.23 3.99 -13.15
C PHE A 258 6.83 3.79 -14.62
N THR A 259 7.34 4.58 -15.53
CA THR A 259 7.00 4.45 -16.95
C THR A 259 7.53 3.13 -17.50
N ILE A 260 6.67 2.35 -18.16
CA ILE A 260 7.07 1.19 -18.97
C ILE A 260 7.25 1.65 -20.40
N LYS A 261 8.46 1.66 -20.89
CA LYS A 261 8.79 1.85 -22.31
C LYS A 261 9.58 0.67 -22.80
#